data_cdf929e3bd0f3f79373c93aca17f5c5c
#
_entry.id   cdf929e3bd0f3f79373c93aca17f5c5c
#
_cell.length_a   1.000
_cell.length_b   1.000
_cell.length_c   1.000
_cell.angle_alpha   90.00
_cell.angle_beta   90.00
_cell.angle_gamma   90.00
#
_symmetry.space_group_name_H-M   'P 1'
#
loop_
_entity.id
_entity.type
_entity.pdbx_description
1 polymer ?
#
loop_
_entity_poly.entity_id
_entity_poly.type
_entity_poly.pdbx_seq_one_letter_code
_entity_poly.pdbx_strand_id
1 'polypeptide(L)'
;MQLASREWYARLRIGPLRGAGLCGAAALAVHLMSGAAQAQTLGIATMTPGSLNHTTASAIARVLKEKAGLNVLVQPTAGESVIIPLTSRGEADIGIANSLEVRVAVAESKLSNLRLIGAIHPLPTAFFVRKSTPLRTIADLKGKKVVYGFSAQRTIDIVMRAILATSGLTPADVSQVLVPNVVRGADDFVAGGVDAFYFAFGAPKVREVDATVGGIRALAIPEAGMEAARKVFADGYLAPAVPNPFFIGVEKPMGVYTWDNLLFTNATVKDDIVYKVIDAIVKNKADLVTIQPALRALTAAGLHISHSVPYHPGAVKYFSDNKIGIRGAR
;
A
#
# COMPACT_ATOMS: atom_id res chain seq x y z
N MET A 1 48.52 -52.14 -21.73
CA MET A 1 49.11 -52.05 -23.10
C MET A 1 49.25 -50.57 -23.39
N GLN A 2 50.38 -50.02 -23.09
CA GLN A 2 51.55 -49.73 -23.96
C GLN A 2 51.19 -48.64 -24.97
N LEU A 3 51.82 -47.47 -24.70
CA LEU A 3 52.89 -46.79 -25.48
C LEU A 3 52.35 -45.91 -26.63
N ALA A 4 52.80 -44.74 -26.98
CA ALA A 4 54.04 -43.99 -26.74
C ALA A 4 53.88 -42.52 -27.20
N SER A 5 54.54 -41.67 -26.47
CA SER A 5 55.43 -40.56 -26.83
C SER A 5 55.47 -39.99 -28.24
N ARG A 6 55.57 -38.66 -28.37
CA ARG A 6 56.73 -37.98 -29.01
C ARG A 6 56.62 -36.45 -28.87
N GLU A 7 57.68 -35.92 -28.32
CA GLU A 7 58.03 -34.51 -28.23
C GLU A 7 58.33 -33.90 -29.64
N TRP A 8 57.97 -32.56 -29.74
CA TRP A 8 58.66 -31.69 -30.70
C TRP A 8 58.91 -30.33 -30.06
N TYR A 9 60.17 -30.13 -29.62
CA TYR A 9 60.72 -28.81 -29.31
C TYR A 9 61.13 -28.11 -30.61
N ALA A 10 60.57 -26.96 -30.89
CA ALA A 10 61.12 -26.02 -31.87
C ALA A 10 61.53 -24.74 -31.18
N ARG A 11 62.80 -24.48 -31.12
CA ARG A 11 63.45 -23.27 -30.60
C ARG A 11 63.11 -22.09 -31.51
N LEU A 12 62.54 -21.01 -30.96
CA LEU A 12 62.58 -19.70 -31.61
C LEU A 12 63.40 -18.76 -30.74
N ARG A 13 64.46 -18.24 -31.33
CA ARG A 13 65.38 -17.24 -30.77
C ARG A 13 64.66 -15.89 -30.71
N ILE A 14 64.64 -15.28 -29.58
CA ILE A 14 64.20 -13.89 -29.38
C ILE A 14 65.45 -12.99 -29.45
N GLY A 15 65.49 -12.13 -30.43
CA GLY A 15 66.48 -11.03 -30.53
C GLY A 15 65.97 -9.81 -29.75
N PRO A 16 66.83 -8.94 -29.22
CA PRO A 16 66.47 -7.82 -28.40
C PRO A 16 65.98 -6.66 -29.26
N LEU A 17 64.66 -6.28 -29.10
CA LEU A 17 64.15 -5.02 -29.60
C LEU A 17 64.15 -3.98 -28.45
N ARG A 18 64.91 -2.90 -28.75
CA ARG A 18 65.14 -1.73 -27.91
C ARG A 18 63.80 -0.99 -27.59
N GLY A 19 63.72 -0.56 -26.35
CA GLY A 19 62.57 0.21 -25.84
C GLY A 19 62.42 1.60 -26.46
N ALA A 20 61.20 2.02 -26.50
CA ALA A 20 60.67 3.38 -26.23
C ALA A 20 59.18 3.38 -26.66
N GLY A 21 58.26 3.68 -25.78
CA GLY A 21 56.95 4.07 -26.18
C GLY A 21 55.76 3.27 -25.62
N LEU A 22 55.74 2.87 -24.33
CA LEU A 22 54.58 2.18 -23.73
C LEU A 22 54.11 2.77 -22.37
N CYS A 23 54.36 4.08 -22.16
CA CYS A 23 53.82 4.79 -20.98
C CYS A 23 52.55 5.63 -21.24
N GLY A 24 52.07 5.69 -22.49
CA GLY A 24 50.92 6.54 -22.84
C GLY A 24 49.54 5.86 -22.89
N ALA A 25 49.48 4.53 -22.95
CA ALA A 25 48.20 3.83 -23.14
C ALA A 25 47.54 3.29 -21.86
N ALA A 26 48.28 3.23 -20.75
CA ALA A 26 47.73 2.77 -19.46
C ALA A 26 46.96 3.84 -18.67
N ALA A 27 47.17 5.12 -18.96
CA ALA A 27 46.51 6.22 -18.27
C ALA A 27 45.09 6.53 -18.81
N LEU A 28 44.73 6.10 -20.02
CA LEU A 28 43.41 6.33 -20.61
C LEU A 28 42.37 5.24 -20.27
N ALA A 29 42.80 4.07 -19.80
CA ALA A 29 41.87 2.97 -19.44
C ALA A 29 41.29 3.07 -18.05
N VAL A 30 41.83 3.94 -17.17
CA VAL A 30 41.35 4.11 -15.77
C VAL A 30 40.18 5.10 -15.65
N HIS A 31 39.89 5.91 -16.67
CA HIS A 31 38.81 6.91 -16.61
C HIS A 31 37.48 6.46 -17.23
N LEU A 32 37.35 5.22 -17.72
CA LEU A 32 36.09 4.69 -18.26
C LEU A 32 35.38 3.72 -17.33
N MET A 33 35.88 3.49 -16.12
CA MET A 33 35.11 2.92 -15.03
C MET A 33 34.41 4.05 -14.20
N SER A 34 33.83 5.03 -14.87
CA SER A 34 32.77 5.84 -14.29
C SER A 34 31.65 4.86 -13.99
N GLY A 35 31.61 4.39 -12.75
CA GLY A 35 30.58 3.48 -12.27
C GLY A 35 29.23 3.96 -12.74
N ALA A 36 28.59 3.21 -13.60
CA ALA A 36 27.17 3.31 -13.76
C ALA A 36 26.63 3.16 -12.34
N ALA A 37 26.28 4.29 -11.70
CA ALA A 37 25.56 4.27 -10.44
C ALA A 37 24.36 3.37 -10.70
N GLN A 38 24.40 2.13 -10.23
CA GLN A 38 23.25 1.24 -10.33
C GLN A 38 22.11 1.99 -9.68
N ALA A 39 21.17 2.44 -10.49
CA ALA A 39 19.99 3.10 -9.96
C ALA A 39 19.37 2.14 -8.94
N GLN A 40 19.45 2.51 -7.67
CA GLN A 40 18.93 1.70 -6.57
C GLN A 40 17.46 1.39 -6.89
N THR A 41 17.12 0.11 -6.99
CA THR A 41 15.73 -0.31 -7.17
C THR A 41 15.06 -0.30 -5.80
N LEU A 42 14.03 0.52 -5.65
CA LEU A 42 13.24 0.59 -4.43
C LEU A 42 12.15 -0.48 -4.43
N GLY A 43 11.97 -1.18 -3.32
CA GLY A 43 10.84 -2.07 -3.10
C GLY A 43 9.65 -1.31 -2.47
N ILE A 44 8.46 -1.39 -3.07
CA ILE A 44 7.23 -0.92 -2.43
C ILE A 44 6.35 -2.11 -2.04
N ALA A 45 6.29 -2.42 -0.74
CA ALA A 45 5.46 -3.47 -0.20
C ALA A 45 3.99 -3.05 -0.15
N THR A 46 3.11 -3.91 -0.61
CA THR A 46 1.68 -3.66 -0.69
C THR A 46 0.87 -4.93 -0.50
N MET A 47 -0.44 -4.82 -0.49
CA MET A 47 -1.36 -5.94 -0.43
C MET A 47 -1.44 -6.72 -1.74
N THR A 48 -2.17 -7.84 -1.73
CA THR A 48 -2.43 -8.67 -2.90
C THR A 48 -3.08 -7.90 -4.05
N PRO A 49 -2.84 -8.30 -5.32
CA PRO A 49 -3.56 -7.80 -6.47
C PRO A 49 -5.09 -7.82 -6.27
N GLY A 50 -5.78 -6.84 -6.84
CA GLY A 50 -7.22 -6.63 -6.62
C GLY A 50 -7.55 -5.70 -5.46
N SER A 51 -6.62 -5.49 -4.50
CA SER A 51 -6.79 -4.52 -3.42
C SER A 51 -6.60 -3.07 -3.90
N LEU A 52 -7.16 -2.12 -3.13
CA LEU A 52 -6.92 -0.69 -3.34
C LEU A 52 -5.44 -0.33 -3.19
N ASN A 53 -4.77 -0.87 -2.16
CA ASN A 53 -3.37 -0.60 -1.86
C ASN A 53 -2.42 -1.10 -2.97
N HIS A 54 -2.71 -2.25 -3.57
CA HIS A 54 -1.91 -2.74 -4.71
C HIS A 54 -1.97 -1.78 -5.91
N THR A 55 -3.17 -1.30 -6.27
CA THR A 55 -3.32 -0.35 -7.39
C THR A 55 -2.71 1.00 -7.05
N THR A 56 -2.79 1.43 -5.78
CA THR A 56 -2.10 2.64 -5.29
C THR A 56 -0.59 2.52 -5.41
N ALA A 57 0.00 1.39 -4.97
CA ALA A 57 1.43 1.13 -5.12
C ALA A 57 1.87 1.11 -6.59
N SER A 58 1.08 0.49 -7.46
CA SER A 58 1.36 0.43 -8.90
C SER A 58 1.34 1.82 -9.54
N ALA A 59 0.39 2.67 -9.15
CA ALA A 59 0.33 4.06 -9.62
C ALA A 59 1.56 4.86 -9.16
N ILE A 60 1.93 4.75 -7.89
CA ILE A 60 3.11 5.42 -7.32
C ILE A 60 4.38 4.91 -8.02
N ALA A 61 4.57 3.59 -8.14
CA ALA A 61 5.76 3.00 -8.77
C ALA A 61 5.93 3.49 -10.22
N ARG A 62 4.84 3.56 -10.98
CA ARG A 62 4.87 4.09 -12.35
C ARG A 62 5.30 5.55 -12.39
N VAL A 63 4.69 6.40 -11.58
CA VAL A 63 5.03 7.84 -11.54
C VAL A 63 6.47 8.04 -11.09
N LEU A 64 6.94 7.31 -10.07
CA LEU A 64 8.33 7.41 -9.61
C LEU A 64 9.32 7.01 -10.71
N LYS A 65 9.01 5.97 -11.48
CA LYS A 65 9.84 5.54 -12.61
C LYS A 65 9.84 6.56 -13.75
N GLU A 66 8.66 7.01 -14.19
CA GLU A 66 8.51 7.86 -15.37
C GLU A 66 8.88 9.32 -15.13
N LYS A 67 8.66 9.84 -13.91
CA LYS A 67 8.79 11.28 -13.59
C LYS A 67 9.96 11.62 -12.67
N ALA A 68 10.42 10.66 -11.85
CA ALA A 68 11.52 10.88 -10.91
C ALA A 68 12.79 10.06 -11.24
N GLY A 69 12.74 9.18 -12.24
CA GLY A 69 13.86 8.30 -12.60
C GLY A 69 14.21 7.29 -11.50
N LEU A 70 13.28 7.01 -10.58
CA LEU A 70 13.44 6.03 -9.53
C LEU A 70 12.89 4.68 -10.01
N ASN A 71 13.73 3.66 -10.06
CA ASN A 71 13.26 2.31 -10.37
C ASN A 71 12.55 1.74 -9.14
N VAL A 72 11.28 1.33 -9.30
CA VAL A 72 10.46 0.83 -8.20
C VAL A 72 9.82 -0.50 -8.55
N LEU A 73 10.01 -1.50 -7.68
CA LEU A 73 9.39 -2.82 -7.77
C LEU A 73 8.23 -2.92 -6.78
N VAL A 74 7.04 -3.22 -7.29
CA VAL A 74 5.87 -3.51 -6.44
C VAL A 74 5.99 -4.93 -5.89
N GLN A 75 5.91 -5.06 -4.56
CA GLN A 75 6.06 -6.32 -3.83
C GLN A 75 4.74 -6.68 -3.13
N PRO A 76 3.87 -7.47 -3.76
CA PRO A 76 2.62 -7.91 -3.14
C PRO A 76 2.86 -8.83 -1.94
N THR A 77 2.09 -8.64 -0.87
CA THR A 77 2.07 -9.47 0.33
C THR A 77 0.64 -9.91 0.65
N ALA A 78 0.50 -10.79 1.65
CA ALA A 78 -0.82 -11.25 2.09
C ALA A 78 -1.67 -10.14 2.73
N GLY A 79 -1.05 -9.11 3.33
CA GLY A 79 -1.78 -8.01 3.99
C GLY A 79 -0.88 -7.09 4.83
N GLU A 80 -1.50 -6.09 5.41
CA GLU A 80 -0.82 -4.98 6.10
C GLU A 80 -0.03 -5.42 7.33
N SER A 81 -0.48 -6.47 8.03
CA SER A 81 0.25 -7.04 9.17
C SER A 81 1.59 -7.66 8.78
N VAL A 82 1.81 -7.95 7.49
CA VAL A 82 3.09 -8.42 6.91
C VAL A 82 3.92 -7.23 6.40
N ILE A 83 3.28 -6.26 5.74
CA ILE A 83 3.95 -5.09 5.13
C ILE A 83 4.74 -4.28 6.15
N ILE A 84 4.13 -4.00 7.31
CA ILE A 84 4.70 -3.07 8.29
C ILE A 84 6.02 -3.59 8.88
N PRO A 85 6.11 -4.83 9.43
CA PRO A 85 7.38 -5.34 9.94
C PRO A 85 8.42 -5.54 8.83
N LEU A 86 8.02 -5.95 7.62
CA LEU A 86 8.91 -6.12 6.47
C LEU A 86 9.57 -4.79 6.09
N THR A 87 8.79 -3.69 6.02
CA THR A 87 9.34 -2.35 5.74
C THR A 87 10.22 -1.87 6.90
N SER A 88 9.84 -2.09 8.16
CA SER A 88 10.64 -1.69 9.32
C SER A 88 12.01 -2.38 9.37
N ARG A 89 12.13 -3.62 8.88
CA ARG A 89 13.40 -4.35 8.78
C ARG A 89 14.24 -3.98 7.53
N GLY A 90 13.71 -3.14 6.64
CA GLY A 90 14.38 -2.76 5.40
C GLY A 90 14.32 -3.84 4.28
N GLU A 91 13.45 -4.83 4.41
CA GLU A 91 13.20 -5.84 3.37
C GLU A 91 12.33 -5.25 2.22
N ALA A 92 11.64 -4.16 2.49
CA ALA A 92 11.11 -3.23 1.50
C ALA A 92 11.46 -1.80 1.91
N ASP A 93 11.64 -0.91 0.93
CA ASP A 93 11.98 0.49 1.19
C ASP A 93 10.76 1.32 1.58
N ILE A 94 9.61 1.00 0.99
CA ILE A 94 8.35 1.73 1.15
C ILE A 94 7.23 0.73 1.45
N GLY A 95 6.28 1.11 2.29
CA GLY A 95 5.08 0.34 2.58
C GLY A 95 3.81 1.19 2.48
N ILE A 96 2.68 0.54 2.17
CA ILE A 96 1.35 1.12 2.20
C ILE A 96 0.48 0.32 3.15
N ALA A 97 -0.10 0.98 4.16
CA ALA A 97 -1.06 0.39 5.07
C ALA A 97 -2.00 1.45 5.65
N ASN A 98 -3.12 1.02 6.20
CA ASN A 98 -4.03 1.90 6.91
C ASN A 98 -3.43 2.41 8.24
N SER A 99 -3.84 3.59 8.68
CA SER A 99 -3.27 4.26 9.85
C SER A 99 -3.48 3.49 11.16
N LEU A 100 -4.58 2.75 11.29
CA LEU A 100 -4.87 1.93 12.47
C LEU A 100 -3.91 0.75 12.56
N GLU A 101 -3.66 0.02 11.45
CA GLU A 101 -2.71 -1.10 11.42
C GLU A 101 -1.29 -0.64 11.78
N VAL A 102 -0.85 0.50 11.22
CA VAL A 102 0.46 1.08 11.54
C VAL A 102 0.56 1.44 13.03
N ARG A 103 -0.48 2.05 13.61
CA ARG A 103 -0.52 2.43 15.02
C ARG A 103 -0.44 1.22 15.93
N VAL A 104 -1.26 0.20 15.68
CA VAL A 104 -1.30 -1.03 16.48
C VAL A 104 0.02 -1.77 16.36
N ALA A 105 0.57 -1.93 15.16
CA ALA A 105 1.85 -2.60 14.95
C ALA A 105 3.00 -1.93 15.73
N VAL A 106 3.04 -0.60 15.76
CA VAL A 106 4.07 0.15 16.52
C VAL A 106 3.86 0.04 18.03
N ALA A 107 2.60 0.00 18.49
CA ALA A 107 2.30 -0.16 19.90
C ALA A 107 2.62 -1.57 20.42
N GLU A 108 2.39 -2.60 19.61
CA GLU A 108 2.63 -4.00 19.99
C GLU A 108 4.08 -4.46 19.77
N SER A 109 4.81 -3.80 18.87
CA SER A 109 6.15 -4.23 18.44
C SER A 109 7.13 -3.06 18.44
N LYS A 110 8.40 -3.33 18.81
CA LYS A 110 9.47 -2.33 18.77
C LYS A 110 9.92 -2.04 17.32
N LEU A 111 9.11 -1.33 16.56
CA LEU A 111 9.40 -0.96 15.18
C LEU A 111 10.16 0.38 15.10
N SER A 112 11.29 0.48 15.79
CA SER A 112 12.06 1.72 15.96
C SER A 112 12.57 2.33 14.65
N ASN A 113 12.70 1.53 13.59
CA ASN A 113 13.15 1.98 12.28
C ASN A 113 12.02 2.50 11.38
N LEU A 114 10.75 2.27 11.74
CA LEU A 114 9.64 2.73 10.91
C LEU A 114 9.58 4.27 10.88
N ARG A 115 9.35 4.83 9.69
CA ARG A 115 9.23 6.27 9.47
C ARG A 115 8.04 6.57 8.56
N LEU A 116 7.32 7.64 8.88
CA LEU A 116 6.19 8.09 8.07
C LEU A 116 6.68 8.92 6.88
N ILE A 117 6.10 8.69 5.71
CA ILE A 117 6.20 9.59 4.54
C ILE A 117 5.00 10.53 4.54
N GLY A 118 3.78 9.99 4.71
CA GLY A 118 2.58 10.80 4.83
C GLY A 118 1.28 10.03 4.65
N ALA A 119 0.14 10.70 4.89
CA ALA A 119 -1.18 10.17 4.60
C ALA A 119 -1.55 10.43 3.13
N ILE A 120 -1.71 9.36 2.34
CA ILE A 120 -1.84 9.49 0.89
C ILE A 120 -3.27 9.70 0.40
N HIS A 121 -4.25 9.11 1.07
CA HIS A 121 -5.68 9.32 0.80
C HIS A 121 -6.54 8.77 1.93
N PRO A 122 -7.79 9.24 2.08
CA PRO A 122 -8.80 8.56 2.88
C PRO A 122 -9.06 7.14 2.36
N LEU A 123 -9.42 6.23 3.24
CA LEU A 123 -9.75 4.83 2.95
C LEU A 123 -11.25 4.61 3.25
N PRO A 124 -12.16 4.94 2.31
CA PRO A 124 -13.59 4.68 2.47
C PRO A 124 -13.88 3.19 2.30
N THR A 125 -14.67 2.63 3.19
CA THR A 125 -15.00 1.20 3.23
C THR A 125 -16.47 0.95 3.47
N ALA A 126 -16.93 -0.26 3.15
CA ALA A 126 -18.28 -0.71 3.44
C ALA A 126 -18.36 -2.23 3.60
N PHE A 127 -19.45 -2.68 4.21
CA PHE A 127 -19.99 -4.02 3.97
C PHE A 127 -20.80 -4.01 2.68
N PHE A 128 -20.58 -5.00 1.85
CA PHE A 128 -21.29 -5.21 0.60
C PHE A 128 -22.10 -6.51 0.65
N VAL A 129 -23.29 -6.45 0.08
CA VAL A 129 -24.19 -7.59 -0.08
C VAL A 129 -24.64 -7.71 -1.54
N ARG A 130 -25.19 -8.85 -1.96
CA ARG A 130 -25.80 -8.97 -3.29
C ARG A 130 -26.97 -8.00 -3.41
N LYS A 131 -27.05 -7.29 -4.52
CA LYS A 131 -28.12 -6.31 -4.80
C LYS A 131 -29.52 -6.95 -4.75
N SER A 132 -29.63 -8.22 -5.11
CA SER A 132 -30.86 -9.01 -5.11
C SER A 132 -31.42 -9.30 -3.70
N THR A 133 -30.59 -9.17 -2.63
CA THR A 133 -31.05 -9.41 -1.26
C THR A 133 -31.84 -8.24 -0.68
N PRO A 134 -32.68 -8.44 0.34
CA PRO A 134 -33.41 -7.35 1.02
C PRO A 134 -32.52 -6.55 1.97
N LEU A 135 -31.26 -6.92 2.21
CA LEU A 135 -30.37 -6.26 3.16
C LEU A 135 -30.04 -4.83 2.70
N ARG A 136 -30.16 -3.84 3.60
CA ARG A 136 -30.00 -2.40 3.30
C ARG A 136 -29.09 -1.67 4.27
N THR A 137 -29.06 -2.10 5.53
CA THR A 137 -28.38 -1.43 6.64
C THR A 137 -27.46 -2.39 7.39
N ILE A 138 -26.60 -1.84 8.24
CA ILE A 138 -25.72 -2.67 9.10
C ILE A 138 -26.54 -3.54 10.07
N ALA A 139 -27.71 -3.06 10.53
CA ALA A 139 -28.60 -3.86 11.41
C ALA A 139 -29.05 -5.18 10.75
N ASP A 140 -29.19 -5.21 9.42
CA ASP A 140 -29.62 -6.40 8.68
C ASP A 140 -28.57 -7.52 8.65
N LEU A 141 -27.34 -7.25 9.12
CA LEU A 141 -26.29 -8.26 9.24
C LEU A 141 -26.49 -9.22 10.41
N LYS A 142 -27.46 -8.95 11.32
CA LYS A 142 -27.75 -9.83 12.45
C LYS A 142 -28.08 -11.24 11.97
N GLY A 143 -27.34 -12.25 12.48
CA GLY A 143 -27.47 -13.64 12.12
C GLY A 143 -26.93 -14.02 10.73
N LYS A 144 -26.34 -13.08 9.97
CA LYS A 144 -25.79 -13.34 8.63
C LYS A 144 -24.36 -13.85 8.71
N LYS A 145 -23.96 -14.63 7.68
CA LYS A 145 -22.57 -15.03 7.49
C LYS A 145 -21.75 -13.88 6.93
N VAL A 146 -20.79 -13.41 7.70
CA VAL A 146 -19.97 -12.26 7.38
C VAL A 146 -18.50 -12.64 7.41
N VAL A 147 -17.71 -12.20 6.42
CA VAL A 147 -16.25 -12.36 6.49
C VAL A 147 -15.70 -11.68 7.74
N TYR A 148 -14.77 -12.35 8.43
CA TYR A 148 -14.21 -11.85 9.69
C TYR A 148 -12.81 -12.44 9.93
N GLY A 149 -12.12 -12.04 11.04
CA GLY A 149 -10.91 -12.69 11.52
C GLY A 149 -9.74 -12.65 10.54
N PHE A 150 -9.49 -11.51 9.92
CA PHE A 150 -8.48 -11.29 8.88
C PHE A 150 -7.04 -11.51 9.39
N SER A 151 -6.49 -12.72 9.24
CA SER A 151 -5.18 -13.08 9.83
C SER A 151 -4.00 -12.25 9.32
N ALA A 152 -4.06 -11.71 8.09
CA ALA A 152 -3.05 -10.84 7.51
C ALA A 152 -3.40 -9.33 7.54
N GLN A 153 -4.55 -8.97 8.14
CA GLN A 153 -5.05 -7.60 8.30
C GLN A 153 -5.80 -7.48 9.64
N ARG A 154 -5.09 -7.70 10.73
CA ARG A 154 -5.67 -7.94 12.06
C ARG A 154 -6.53 -6.80 12.58
N THR A 155 -6.24 -5.55 12.21
CA THR A 155 -7.01 -4.40 12.70
C THR A 155 -8.33 -4.19 11.98
N ILE A 156 -8.59 -4.87 10.87
CA ILE A 156 -9.91 -4.82 10.21
C ILE A 156 -11.02 -5.28 11.17
N ASP A 157 -10.75 -6.22 12.07
CA ASP A 157 -11.71 -6.65 13.10
C ASP A 157 -12.13 -5.49 14.03
N ILE A 158 -11.21 -4.58 14.34
CA ILE A 158 -11.52 -3.38 15.13
C ILE A 158 -12.47 -2.46 14.35
N VAL A 159 -12.18 -2.25 13.06
CA VAL A 159 -13.02 -1.43 12.18
C VAL A 159 -14.41 -2.04 12.02
N MET A 160 -14.48 -3.35 11.79
CA MET A 160 -15.78 -4.05 11.66
C MET A 160 -16.60 -3.97 12.95
N ARG A 161 -15.97 -4.12 14.13
CA ARG A 161 -16.64 -3.90 15.41
C ARG A 161 -17.18 -2.47 15.53
N ALA A 162 -16.39 -1.48 15.11
CA ALA A 162 -16.85 -0.10 15.12
C ALA A 162 -18.07 0.11 14.21
N ILE A 163 -18.06 -0.46 13.01
CA ILE A 163 -19.20 -0.38 12.08
C ILE A 163 -20.42 -1.13 12.63
N LEU A 164 -20.26 -2.33 13.17
CA LEU A 164 -21.38 -3.09 13.78
C LEU A 164 -21.98 -2.33 14.96
N ALA A 165 -21.14 -1.71 15.79
CA ALA A 165 -21.59 -0.92 16.94
C ALA A 165 -22.49 0.26 16.54
N THR A 166 -22.40 0.79 15.31
CA THR A 166 -23.30 1.84 14.82
C THR A 166 -24.77 1.44 14.80
N SER A 167 -25.03 0.14 14.78
CA SER A 167 -26.38 -0.44 14.79
C SER A 167 -26.65 -1.29 16.04
N GLY A 168 -25.86 -1.10 17.11
CA GLY A 168 -25.99 -1.84 18.36
C GLY A 168 -25.62 -3.33 18.24
N LEU A 169 -24.92 -3.72 17.16
CA LEU A 169 -24.46 -5.09 16.97
C LEU A 169 -23.04 -5.28 17.50
N THR A 170 -22.73 -6.51 17.86
CA THR A 170 -21.41 -7.00 18.24
C THR A 170 -20.95 -8.10 17.27
N PRO A 171 -19.70 -8.54 17.30
CA PRO A 171 -19.25 -9.70 16.51
C PRO A 171 -20.02 -10.99 16.81
N ALA A 172 -20.60 -11.13 18.00
CA ALA A 172 -21.41 -12.30 18.37
C ALA A 172 -22.80 -12.31 17.70
N ASP A 173 -23.26 -11.18 17.18
CA ASP A 173 -24.54 -11.07 16.48
C ASP A 173 -24.45 -11.50 15.00
N VAL A 174 -23.26 -11.81 14.48
CA VAL A 174 -23.04 -12.29 13.12
C VAL A 174 -22.35 -13.66 13.10
N SER A 175 -22.60 -14.46 12.07
CA SER A 175 -21.89 -15.72 11.86
C SER A 175 -20.55 -15.42 11.15
N GLN A 176 -19.46 -15.47 11.90
CA GLN A 176 -18.13 -15.09 11.42
C GLN A 176 -17.50 -16.18 10.53
N VAL A 177 -17.03 -15.80 9.35
CA VAL A 177 -16.27 -16.65 8.44
C VAL A 177 -14.84 -16.12 8.34
N LEU A 178 -13.88 -16.88 8.86
CA LEU A 178 -12.48 -16.48 8.96
C LEU A 178 -11.79 -16.50 7.59
N VAL A 179 -11.09 -15.42 7.26
CA VAL A 179 -10.38 -15.29 5.99
C VAL A 179 -8.99 -14.64 6.21
N PRO A 180 -7.99 -14.92 5.35
CA PRO A 180 -6.68 -14.30 5.51
C PRO A 180 -6.68 -12.79 5.22
N ASN A 181 -7.45 -12.33 4.23
CA ASN A 181 -7.53 -10.92 3.83
C ASN A 181 -8.84 -10.61 3.11
N VAL A 182 -9.08 -9.32 2.85
CA VAL A 182 -10.33 -8.84 2.21
C VAL A 182 -10.53 -9.39 0.79
N VAL A 183 -9.45 -9.67 0.03
CA VAL A 183 -9.56 -10.21 -1.34
C VAL A 183 -10.12 -11.63 -1.28
N ARG A 184 -9.60 -12.47 -0.39
CA ARG A 184 -10.13 -13.81 -0.17
C ARG A 184 -11.58 -13.79 0.32
N GLY A 185 -11.91 -12.86 1.23
CA GLY A 185 -13.30 -12.69 1.69
C GLY A 185 -14.26 -12.32 0.55
N ALA A 186 -13.80 -11.53 -0.41
CA ALA A 186 -14.57 -11.22 -1.61
C ALA A 186 -14.75 -12.44 -2.54
N ASP A 187 -13.73 -13.31 -2.65
CA ASP A 187 -13.83 -14.57 -3.39
C ASP A 187 -14.85 -15.51 -2.75
N ASP A 188 -14.83 -15.63 -1.43
CA ASP A 188 -15.79 -16.46 -0.68
C ASP A 188 -17.24 -15.94 -0.82
N PHE A 189 -17.40 -14.61 -0.93
CA PHE A 189 -18.70 -14.00 -1.25
C PHE A 189 -19.18 -14.36 -2.66
N VAL A 190 -18.32 -14.29 -3.66
CA VAL A 190 -18.65 -14.71 -5.04
C VAL A 190 -19.07 -16.17 -5.06
N ALA A 191 -18.36 -17.02 -4.35
CA ALA A 191 -18.67 -18.46 -4.21
C ALA A 191 -19.95 -18.75 -3.41
N GLY A 192 -20.59 -17.75 -2.78
CA GLY A 192 -21.79 -17.94 -1.97
C GLY A 192 -21.54 -18.45 -0.56
N GLY A 193 -20.29 -18.46 -0.10
CA GLY A 193 -19.91 -18.90 1.24
C GLY A 193 -20.31 -17.93 2.36
N VAL A 194 -20.52 -16.64 2.03
CA VAL A 194 -20.91 -15.58 2.94
C VAL A 194 -22.02 -14.71 2.36
N ASP A 195 -22.82 -14.08 3.24
CA ASP A 195 -23.90 -13.15 2.87
C ASP A 195 -23.37 -11.73 2.64
N ALA A 196 -22.29 -11.34 3.32
CA ALA A 196 -21.66 -10.04 3.20
C ALA A 196 -20.13 -10.13 3.23
N PHE A 197 -19.48 -9.28 2.45
CA PHE A 197 -18.04 -9.07 2.51
C PHE A 197 -17.72 -7.61 2.81
N TYR A 198 -16.53 -7.38 3.36
CA TYR A 198 -16.03 -6.06 3.72
C TYR A 198 -14.90 -5.66 2.79
N PHE A 199 -14.94 -4.43 2.25
CA PHE A 199 -13.89 -3.96 1.35
C PHE A 199 -13.80 -2.43 1.27
N ALA A 200 -12.67 -1.93 0.73
CA ALA A 200 -12.47 -0.52 0.41
C ALA A 200 -13.04 -0.17 -0.97
N PHE A 201 -13.75 0.97 -1.07
CA PHE A 201 -14.18 1.50 -2.35
C PHE A 201 -13.00 1.83 -3.28
N GLY A 202 -13.23 1.80 -4.58
CA GLY A 202 -12.21 2.07 -5.59
C GLY A 202 -11.22 0.92 -5.83
N ALA A 203 -11.35 -0.19 -5.12
CA ALA A 203 -10.57 -1.40 -5.37
C ALA A 203 -11.05 -2.13 -6.64
N PRO A 204 -10.15 -2.63 -7.50
CA PRO A 204 -10.54 -3.42 -8.68
C PRO A 204 -11.40 -4.63 -8.35
N LYS A 205 -11.14 -5.29 -7.22
CA LYS A 205 -11.89 -6.47 -6.76
C LYS A 205 -13.37 -6.17 -6.50
N VAL A 206 -13.71 -4.98 -5.99
CA VAL A 206 -15.12 -4.58 -5.80
C VAL A 206 -15.87 -4.51 -7.13
N ARG A 207 -15.23 -3.99 -8.18
CA ARG A 207 -15.79 -3.96 -9.54
C ARG A 207 -15.96 -5.36 -10.14
N GLU A 208 -14.96 -6.23 -9.93
CA GLU A 208 -15.00 -7.62 -10.37
C GLU A 208 -16.18 -8.37 -9.71
N VAL A 209 -16.31 -8.25 -8.39
CA VAL A 209 -17.41 -8.86 -7.63
C VAL A 209 -18.77 -8.35 -8.12
N ASP A 210 -18.93 -7.03 -8.27
CA ASP A 210 -20.17 -6.40 -8.76
C ASP A 210 -20.61 -7.00 -10.08
N ALA A 211 -19.69 -7.09 -11.04
CA ALA A 211 -19.96 -7.66 -12.37
C ALA A 211 -20.27 -9.18 -12.28
N THR A 212 -19.57 -9.91 -11.44
CA THR A 212 -19.70 -11.38 -11.36
C THR A 212 -21.01 -11.82 -10.73
N VAL A 213 -21.48 -11.10 -9.68
CA VAL A 213 -22.68 -11.51 -8.95
C VAL A 213 -23.97 -10.83 -9.41
N GLY A 214 -23.92 -10.05 -10.50
CA GLY A 214 -25.07 -9.32 -11.03
C GLY A 214 -25.45 -8.09 -10.21
N GLY A 215 -24.47 -7.47 -9.54
CA GLY A 215 -24.61 -6.25 -8.77
C GLY A 215 -24.49 -6.47 -7.26
N ILE A 216 -23.82 -5.49 -6.61
CA ILE A 216 -23.71 -5.41 -5.15
C ILE A 216 -24.35 -4.13 -4.62
N ARG A 217 -24.58 -4.09 -3.32
CA ARG A 217 -25.03 -2.91 -2.57
C ARG A 217 -24.13 -2.71 -1.35
N ALA A 218 -23.67 -1.48 -1.15
CA ALA A 218 -23.04 -1.04 0.09
C ALA A 218 -24.11 -0.81 1.16
N LEU A 219 -23.93 -1.36 2.35
CA LEU A 219 -24.85 -1.18 3.46
C LEU A 219 -24.70 0.20 4.09
N ALA A 220 -25.84 0.87 4.33
CA ALA A 220 -25.84 2.17 4.95
C ALA A 220 -25.46 2.09 6.43
N ILE A 221 -24.62 3.04 6.86
CA ILE A 221 -24.19 3.21 8.25
C ILE A 221 -25.04 4.32 8.86
N PRO A 222 -25.75 4.08 9.99
CA PRO A 222 -26.54 5.10 10.64
C PRO A 222 -25.62 6.15 11.31
N GLU A 223 -25.78 7.41 10.96
CA GLU A 223 -25.00 8.52 11.51
C GLU A 223 -25.15 8.62 13.03
N ALA A 224 -26.36 8.41 13.54
CA ALA A 224 -26.65 8.41 14.97
C ALA A 224 -25.83 7.36 15.76
N GLY A 225 -25.34 6.31 15.12
CA GLY A 225 -24.52 5.28 15.76
C GLY A 225 -23.03 5.61 15.84
N MET A 226 -22.59 6.74 15.29
CA MET A 226 -21.17 7.06 15.21
C MET A 226 -20.49 7.31 16.57
N GLU A 227 -21.24 7.70 17.59
CA GLU A 227 -20.72 7.79 18.95
C GLU A 227 -20.26 6.42 19.48
N ALA A 228 -21.05 5.37 19.25
CA ALA A 228 -20.70 4.01 19.62
C ALA A 228 -19.48 3.50 18.81
N ALA A 229 -19.41 3.83 17.53
CA ALA A 229 -18.25 3.48 16.69
C ALA A 229 -16.96 4.14 17.18
N ARG A 230 -16.98 5.42 17.56
CA ARG A 230 -15.81 6.16 18.08
C ARG A 230 -15.27 5.59 19.38
N LYS A 231 -16.11 4.99 20.23
CA LYS A 231 -15.66 4.28 21.45
C LYS A 231 -14.81 3.04 21.11
N VAL A 232 -14.99 2.47 19.94
CA VAL A 232 -14.21 1.32 19.46
C VAL A 232 -12.97 1.78 18.65
N PHE A 233 -13.17 2.77 17.77
CA PHE A 233 -12.12 3.32 16.90
C PHE A 233 -12.31 4.84 16.75
N ALA A 234 -11.54 5.60 17.51
CA ALA A 234 -11.73 7.06 17.64
C ALA A 234 -11.47 7.86 16.35
N ASP A 235 -10.55 7.40 15.49
CA ASP A 235 -10.17 8.12 14.26
C ASP A 235 -11.08 7.82 13.07
N GLY A 236 -12.03 6.89 13.24
CA GLY A 236 -13.01 6.58 12.20
C GLY A 236 -14.08 7.69 12.08
N TYR A 237 -14.40 8.06 10.86
CA TYR A 237 -15.43 9.06 10.56
C TYR A 237 -16.27 8.64 9.34
N LEU A 238 -17.43 9.29 9.15
CA LEU A 238 -18.23 9.14 7.95
C LEU A 238 -17.79 10.17 6.89
N ALA A 239 -17.33 9.66 5.73
CA ALA A 239 -17.13 10.47 4.55
C ALA A 239 -18.36 10.37 3.64
N PRO A 240 -18.75 11.46 2.94
CA PRO A 240 -19.86 11.41 1.99
C PRO A 240 -19.50 10.55 0.77
N ALA A 241 -20.41 9.66 0.41
CA ALA A 241 -20.36 8.88 -0.81
C ALA A 241 -21.64 9.14 -1.64
N VAL A 242 -21.44 9.41 -2.93
CA VAL A 242 -22.52 9.58 -3.90
C VAL A 242 -22.39 8.55 -5.02
N PRO A 243 -23.48 8.12 -5.66
CA PRO A 243 -23.43 7.16 -6.77
C PRO A 243 -22.49 7.64 -7.87
N ASN A 244 -21.44 6.87 -8.14
CA ASN A 244 -20.49 7.08 -9.23
C ASN A 244 -19.60 5.82 -9.39
N PRO A 245 -18.80 5.71 -10.48
CA PRO A 245 -17.95 4.53 -10.73
C PRO A 245 -16.89 4.20 -9.68
N PHE A 246 -16.52 5.13 -8.78
CA PHE A 246 -15.64 4.87 -7.66
C PHE A 246 -16.39 4.24 -6.48
N PHE A 247 -17.63 4.69 -6.21
CA PHE A 247 -18.48 4.20 -5.13
C PHE A 247 -19.47 3.14 -5.61
N ILE A 248 -18.96 2.05 -6.21
CA ILE A 248 -19.77 0.91 -6.65
C ILE A 248 -20.64 0.38 -5.49
N GLY A 249 -21.91 0.12 -5.77
CA GLY A 249 -22.87 -0.35 -4.76
C GLY A 249 -23.52 0.74 -3.93
N VAL A 250 -23.13 2.00 -4.07
CA VAL A 250 -23.82 3.16 -3.49
C VAL A 250 -24.98 3.56 -4.41
N GLU A 251 -26.22 3.37 -3.95
CA GLU A 251 -27.44 3.63 -4.74
C GLU A 251 -28.00 5.05 -4.53
N LYS A 252 -27.71 5.68 -3.39
CA LYS A 252 -28.10 7.04 -3.02
C LYS A 252 -27.02 7.67 -2.15
N PRO A 253 -26.97 9.00 -2.00
CA PRO A 253 -26.01 9.64 -1.10
C PRO A 253 -26.07 9.05 0.31
N MET A 254 -24.90 8.69 0.86
CA MET A 254 -24.77 8.09 2.19
C MET A 254 -23.38 8.38 2.80
N GLY A 255 -23.26 8.22 4.13
CA GLY A 255 -21.97 8.18 4.79
C GLY A 255 -21.31 6.80 4.67
N VAL A 256 -20.00 6.77 4.46
CA VAL A 256 -19.19 5.54 4.45
C VAL A 256 -18.07 5.64 5.47
N TYR A 257 -17.77 4.53 6.16
CA TYR A 257 -16.76 4.52 7.21
C TYR A 257 -15.37 4.69 6.63
N THR A 258 -14.64 5.66 7.14
CA THR A 258 -13.42 6.14 6.52
C THR A 258 -12.36 6.46 7.58
N TRP A 259 -11.09 6.23 7.27
CA TRP A 259 -9.91 6.70 7.99
C TRP A 259 -8.75 6.89 7.02
N ASP A 260 -7.55 7.24 7.48
CA ASP A 260 -6.44 7.55 6.57
C ASP A 260 -5.64 6.30 6.16
N ASN A 261 -5.14 6.29 4.92
CA ASN A 261 -4.18 5.34 4.39
C ASN A 261 -2.80 6.00 4.28
N LEU A 262 -1.75 5.30 4.72
CA LEU A 262 -0.42 5.86 4.90
C LEU A 262 0.58 5.29 3.91
N LEU A 263 1.51 6.14 3.52
CA LEU A 263 2.79 5.76 2.91
C LEU A 263 3.87 5.90 3.99
N PHE A 264 4.68 4.87 4.18
CA PHE A 264 5.74 4.84 5.17
C PHE A 264 6.99 4.14 4.63
N THR A 265 8.09 4.28 5.33
CA THR A 265 9.42 3.79 4.97
C THR A 265 10.18 3.37 6.23
N ASN A 266 11.45 3.09 6.10
CA ASN A 266 12.35 2.84 7.22
C ASN A 266 13.46 3.89 7.29
N ALA A 267 14.13 3.97 8.44
CA ALA A 267 15.13 5.00 8.72
C ALA A 267 16.41 4.89 7.87
N THR A 268 16.61 3.81 7.12
CA THR A 268 17.83 3.59 6.32
C THR A 268 17.70 4.08 4.88
N VAL A 269 16.48 4.37 4.43
CA VAL A 269 16.25 4.99 3.11
C VAL A 269 16.83 6.42 3.13
N LYS A 270 17.50 6.82 2.05
CA LYS A 270 18.16 8.12 1.99
C LYS A 270 17.14 9.28 1.97
N ASP A 271 17.49 10.38 2.62
CA ASP A 271 16.62 11.58 2.73
C ASP A 271 16.22 12.16 1.38
N ASP A 272 17.15 12.22 0.43
CA ASP A 272 16.89 12.71 -0.92
C ASP A 272 15.94 11.80 -1.71
N ILE A 273 15.95 10.50 -1.46
CA ILE A 273 15.01 9.55 -2.08
C ILE A 273 13.60 9.81 -1.55
N VAL A 274 13.42 9.91 -0.22
CA VAL A 274 12.10 10.18 0.36
C VAL A 274 11.55 11.54 -0.06
N TYR A 275 12.41 12.56 -0.10
CA TYR A 275 12.06 13.86 -0.63
C TYR A 275 11.54 13.78 -2.07
N LYS A 276 12.30 13.10 -2.96
CA LYS A 276 11.92 12.88 -4.37
C LYS A 276 10.62 12.12 -4.52
N VAL A 277 10.38 11.11 -3.66
CA VAL A 277 9.11 10.35 -3.66
C VAL A 277 7.94 11.30 -3.43
N ILE A 278 8.00 12.14 -2.40
CA ILE A 278 6.91 13.07 -2.08
C ILE A 278 6.74 14.11 -3.20
N ASP A 279 7.83 14.69 -3.66
CA ASP A 279 7.81 15.70 -4.74
C ASP A 279 7.17 15.15 -6.01
N ALA A 280 7.56 13.93 -6.41
CA ALA A 280 7.03 13.29 -7.60
C ALA A 280 5.54 12.96 -7.49
N ILE A 281 5.08 12.40 -6.37
CA ILE A 281 3.65 12.04 -6.23
C ILE A 281 2.75 13.27 -6.11
N VAL A 282 3.23 14.36 -5.49
CA VAL A 282 2.47 15.61 -5.38
C VAL A 282 2.38 16.32 -6.73
N LYS A 283 3.51 16.48 -7.43
CA LYS A 283 3.57 17.18 -8.72
C LYS A 283 2.83 16.44 -9.83
N ASN A 284 2.83 15.12 -9.81
CA ASN A 284 2.22 14.28 -10.87
C ASN A 284 0.93 13.60 -10.41
N LYS A 285 0.17 14.27 -9.53
CA LYS A 285 -1.11 13.76 -9.03
C LYS A 285 -2.08 13.37 -10.16
N ALA A 286 -2.13 14.12 -11.24
CA ALA A 286 -3.00 13.82 -12.37
C ALA A 286 -2.72 12.43 -12.95
N ASP A 287 -1.45 12.06 -13.14
CA ASP A 287 -1.05 10.75 -13.65
C ASP A 287 -1.42 9.62 -12.66
N LEU A 288 -1.25 9.86 -11.36
CA LEU A 288 -1.66 8.92 -10.31
C LEU A 288 -3.17 8.64 -10.35
N VAL A 289 -3.99 9.67 -10.51
CA VAL A 289 -5.46 9.58 -10.53
C VAL A 289 -5.98 8.79 -11.72
N THR A 290 -5.29 8.80 -12.87
CA THR A 290 -5.68 7.98 -14.03
C THR A 290 -5.64 6.48 -13.73
N ILE A 291 -4.75 6.05 -12.82
CA ILE A 291 -4.56 4.64 -12.46
C ILE A 291 -5.38 4.30 -11.22
N GLN A 292 -5.31 5.16 -10.18
CA GLN A 292 -6.03 4.97 -8.93
C GLN A 292 -6.78 6.24 -8.52
N PRO A 293 -8.10 6.29 -8.79
CA PRO A 293 -8.93 7.47 -8.49
C PRO A 293 -8.97 7.90 -7.02
N ALA A 294 -8.69 7.02 -6.06
CA ALA A 294 -8.58 7.37 -4.64
C ALA A 294 -7.52 8.46 -4.40
N LEU A 295 -6.46 8.48 -5.21
CA LEU A 295 -5.38 9.48 -5.14
C LEU A 295 -5.82 10.90 -5.56
N ARG A 296 -7.08 11.09 -6.01
CA ARG A 296 -7.67 12.43 -6.15
C ARG A 296 -7.64 13.22 -4.84
N ALA A 297 -7.71 12.53 -3.70
CA ALA A 297 -7.63 13.15 -2.38
C ALA A 297 -6.20 13.52 -1.94
N LEU A 298 -5.15 13.06 -2.65
CA LEU A 298 -3.77 13.41 -2.36
C LEU A 298 -3.54 14.91 -2.50
N THR A 299 -3.01 15.52 -1.45
CA THR A 299 -2.52 16.91 -1.47
C THR A 299 -1.26 17.02 -0.62
N ALA A 300 -0.41 17.96 -0.90
CA ALA A 300 0.80 18.20 -0.10
C ALA A 300 0.46 18.44 1.38
N ALA A 301 -0.54 19.29 1.66
CA ALA A 301 -1.02 19.53 3.03
C ALA A 301 -1.67 18.28 3.67
N GLY A 302 -2.31 17.42 2.86
CA GLY A 302 -2.93 16.19 3.33
C GLY A 302 -1.94 15.12 3.80
N LEU A 303 -0.71 15.14 3.26
CA LEU A 303 0.35 14.20 3.64
C LEU A 303 0.82 14.40 5.09
N HIS A 304 0.85 15.64 5.59
CA HIS A 304 1.43 15.99 6.88
C HIS A 304 0.37 15.95 7.98
N ILE A 305 0.22 14.81 8.63
CA ILE A 305 -0.75 14.55 9.70
C ILE A 305 -0.06 14.34 11.05
N SER A 306 -0.77 14.53 12.16
CA SER A 306 -0.31 14.07 13.47
C SER A 306 -0.39 12.56 13.55
N HIS A 307 0.71 11.89 13.89
CA HIS A 307 0.79 10.44 14.03
C HIS A 307 1.85 10.04 15.05
N SER A 308 1.71 8.85 15.67
CA SER A 308 2.68 8.33 16.66
C SER A 308 4.01 7.87 16.04
N VAL A 309 4.03 7.52 14.77
CA VAL A 309 5.25 7.19 14.03
C VAL A 309 5.95 8.48 13.62
N PRO A 310 7.26 8.64 13.90
CA PRO A 310 8.00 9.82 13.47
C PRO A 310 8.12 9.87 11.94
N TYR A 311 8.08 11.08 11.39
CA TYR A 311 8.35 11.29 9.97
C TYR A 311 9.80 11.00 9.62
N HIS A 312 10.02 10.56 8.37
CA HIS A 312 11.36 10.43 7.82
C HIS A 312 11.99 11.82 7.65
N PRO A 313 13.32 12.01 7.92
CA PRO A 313 13.97 13.32 7.77
C PRO A 313 13.77 13.95 6.39
N GLY A 314 13.81 13.14 5.31
CA GLY A 314 13.51 13.61 3.96
C GLY A 314 12.08 14.11 3.79
N ALA A 315 11.10 13.54 4.51
CA ALA A 315 9.73 14.04 4.52
C ALA A 315 9.62 15.35 5.32
N VAL A 316 10.26 15.42 6.49
CA VAL A 316 10.32 16.65 7.29
C VAL A 316 10.92 17.79 6.48
N LYS A 317 12.03 17.52 5.76
CA LYS A 317 12.65 18.50 4.87
C LYS A 317 11.69 18.96 3.77
N TYR A 318 10.98 18.04 3.12
CA TYR A 318 10.00 18.41 2.09
C TYR A 318 8.91 19.34 2.63
N PHE A 319 8.33 18.99 3.80
CA PHE A 319 7.29 19.82 4.42
C PHE A 319 7.80 21.19 4.82
N SER A 320 9.01 21.27 5.37
CA SER A 320 9.65 22.53 5.75
C SER A 320 9.91 23.43 4.53
N ASP A 321 10.56 22.90 3.49
CA ASP A 321 10.90 23.64 2.27
C ASP A 321 9.65 24.19 1.57
N ASN A 322 8.54 23.46 1.63
CA ASN A 322 7.27 23.83 1.02
C ASN A 322 6.27 24.52 1.98
N LYS A 323 6.70 24.83 3.21
CA LYS A 323 5.89 25.52 4.25
C LYS A 323 4.58 24.79 4.57
N ILE A 324 4.60 23.46 4.64
CA ILE A 324 3.44 22.62 4.89
C ILE A 324 3.34 22.34 6.38
N GLY A 325 2.34 22.91 7.05
CA GLY A 325 2.03 22.62 8.45
C GLY A 325 1.36 21.26 8.66
N ILE A 326 1.34 20.81 9.90
CA ILE A 326 0.63 19.57 10.29
C ILE A 326 -0.88 19.81 10.16
N ARG A 327 -1.55 18.93 9.43
CA ARG A 327 -3.01 18.95 9.35
C ARG A 327 -3.58 18.46 10.70
N GLY A 328 -4.54 19.19 11.25
CA GLY A 328 -5.31 18.79 12.43
C GLY A 328 -6.06 17.46 12.22
N ALA A 329 -6.52 16.85 13.31
CA ALA A 329 -7.39 15.69 13.28
C ALA A 329 -8.69 16.00 12.49
N ARG A 330 -9.25 14.97 11.80
CA ARG A 330 -10.52 15.08 11.07
C ARG A 330 -11.69 14.84 12.02
#